data_e1fa46f1439cd405d55715593d72541d
#
_entry.id   e1fa46f1439cd405d55715593d72541d
#
_cell.length_a   1.000
_cell.length_b   1.000
_cell.length_c   1.000
_cell.angle_alpha   90.00
_cell.angle_beta   90.00
_cell.angle_gamma   90.00
#
_symmetry.space_group_name_H-M   'P 1'
#
loop_
_entity.id
_entity.type
_entity.pdbx_description
1 polymer ?
#
loop_
_entity_poly.entity_id
_entity_poly.type
_entity_poly.pdbx_seq_one_letter_code
_entity_poly.pdbx_strand_id
1 'polypeptide(L)'
;MAQQHLKFAIFGNEYQAKKSASIMQILSYLEKREAEVYIESLFYDFLTKVEHLEVQAAGVFEDYNFDVDYVISMGGDGTFLKAASRVGAKGTPILGVN
;
A
#
# COMPACT_ATOMS: atom_id res chain seq x y z
N MET A 1 2.67 -6.70 27.96
CA MET A 1 2.47 -5.44 27.21
C MET A 1 2.13 -5.75 25.77
N ALA A 2 1.04 -5.21 25.28
CA ALA A 2 0.69 -5.41 23.90
C ALA A 2 1.63 -4.59 23.00
N GLN A 3 2.25 -5.23 22.03
CA GLN A 3 3.00 -4.54 21.01
C GLN A 3 2.04 -3.89 20.05
N GLN A 4 2.26 -2.62 19.77
CA GLN A 4 1.52 -1.96 18.70
C GLN A 4 2.17 -2.28 17.37
N HIS A 5 1.38 -2.83 16.48
CA HIS A 5 1.85 -3.09 15.11
C HIS A 5 1.73 -1.80 14.30
N LEU A 6 2.75 -1.51 13.52
CA LEU A 6 2.67 -0.40 12.58
C LEU A 6 1.69 -0.73 11.46
N LYS A 7 0.98 0.28 11.03
CA LYS A 7 0.00 0.16 9.96
C LYS A 7 0.47 0.93 8.74
N PHE A 8 0.39 0.30 7.58
CA PHE A 8 0.80 0.88 6.31
C PHE A 8 -0.34 0.82 5.32
N ALA A 9 -0.52 1.91 4.58
CA ALA A 9 -1.42 1.93 3.43
C ALA A 9 -0.58 1.96 2.16
N ILE A 10 -0.92 1.15 1.18
CA ILE A 10 -0.15 1.04 -0.06
C ILE A 10 -0.98 1.51 -1.24
N PHE A 11 -0.44 2.46 -1.97
CA PHE A 11 -0.96 2.91 -3.26
C PHE A 11 -0.02 2.45 -4.36
N GLY A 12 -0.58 2.07 -5.49
CA GLY A 12 0.21 1.70 -6.64
C GLY A 12 -0.57 1.93 -7.92
N ASN A 13 0.02 1.56 -9.04
CA ASN A 13 -0.64 1.67 -10.32
C ASN A 13 -0.54 0.35 -11.08
N GLU A 14 -1.18 0.29 -12.24
CA GLU A 14 -1.22 -0.91 -13.07
C GLU A 14 0.18 -1.40 -13.45
N TYR A 15 1.09 -0.48 -13.75
CA TYR A 15 2.46 -0.84 -14.12
C TYR A 15 3.20 -1.48 -12.95
N GLN A 16 3.01 -0.99 -11.75
CA GLN A 16 3.64 -1.57 -10.58
C GLN A 16 3.06 -2.93 -10.24
N ALA A 17 1.78 -3.13 -10.48
CA ALA A 17 1.18 -4.45 -10.31
C ALA A 17 1.86 -5.48 -11.22
N LYS A 18 2.21 -5.09 -12.46
CA LYS A 18 2.93 -5.96 -13.38
C LYS A 18 4.36 -6.26 -12.93
N LYS A 19 4.96 -5.38 -12.14
CA LYS A 19 6.28 -5.58 -11.56
C LYS A 19 6.15 -6.26 -10.20
N SER A 20 5.54 -7.42 -10.20
CA SER A 20 5.12 -8.12 -8.98
C SER A 20 6.26 -8.41 -8.01
N ALA A 21 7.49 -8.59 -8.51
CA ALA A 21 8.63 -8.89 -7.64
C ALA A 21 8.85 -7.79 -6.60
N SER A 22 8.76 -6.52 -6.99
CA SER A 22 8.98 -5.39 -6.08
C SER A 22 7.92 -5.32 -5.00
N ILE A 23 6.65 -5.44 -5.40
CA ILE A 23 5.55 -5.37 -4.42
C ILE A 23 5.60 -6.56 -3.47
N MET A 24 5.89 -7.75 -3.97
CA MET A 24 5.97 -8.94 -3.13
C MET A 24 7.12 -8.85 -2.13
N GLN A 25 8.24 -8.25 -2.52
CA GLN A 25 9.36 -8.01 -1.59
C GLN A 25 8.94 -7.09 -0.46
N ILE A 26 8.26 -6.01 -0.78
CA ILE A 26 7.81 -5.04 0.23
C ILE A 26 6.78 -5.68 1.16
N LEU A 27 5.82 -6.40 0.61
CA LEU A 27 4.82 -7.09 1.43
C LEU A 27 5.45 -8.13 2.34
N SER A 28 6.41 -8.89 1.83
CA SER A 28 7.13 -9.89 2.64
C SER A 28 7.93 -9.23 3.76
N TYR A 29 8.59 -8.11 3.45
CA TYR A 29 9.35 -7.35 4.44
C TYR A 29 8.46 -6.87 5.58
N LEU A 30 7.30 -6.32 5.23
CA LEU A 30 6.35 -5.83 6.22
C LEU A 30 5.72 -6.95 7.03
N GLU A 31 5.43 -8.07 6.38
CA GLU A 31 4.89 -9.25 7.05
C GLU A 31 5.86 -9.79 8.10
N LYS A 32 7.14 -9.87 7.79
CA LYS A 32 8.15 -10.32 8.74
C LYS A 32 8.25 -9.45 9.97
N ARG A 33 7.85 -8.18 9.86
CA ARG A 33 7.85 -7.23 10.96
C ARG A 33 6.48 -7.11 11.62
N GLU A 34 5.57 -7.99 11.25
CA GLU A 34 4.21 -8.05 11.80
C GLU A 34 3.45 -6.73 11.62
N ALA A 35 3.77 -5.99 10.55
CA ALA A 35 3.04 -4.78 10.21
C ALA A 35 1.68 -5.14 9.61
N GLU A 36 0.69 -4.29 9.86
CA GLU A 36 -0.61 -4.41 9.22
C GLU A 36 -0.58 -3.63 7.91
N VAL A 37 -0.98 -4.28 6.83
CA VAL A 37 -0.93 -3.70 5.49
C VAL A 37 -2.35 -3.54 4.96
N TYR A 38 -2.65 -2.33 4.52
CA TYR A 38 -3.91 -2.01 3.85
C TYR A 38 -3.60 -1.56 2.44
N ILE A 39 -4.32 -2.08 1.46
CA ILE A 39 -4.02 -1.82 0.05
C ILE A 39 -5.19 -1.08 -0.57
N GLU A 40 -4.89 -0.04 -1.33
CA GLU A 40 -5.91 0.72 -2.05
C GLU A 40 -6.62 -0.21 -3.05
N SER A 41 -7.93 -0.08 -3.17
CA SER A 41 -8.77 -1.08 -3.84
C SER A 41 -8.41 -1.32 -5.30
N LEU A 42 -8.12 -0.28 -6.08
CA LEU A 42 -7.76 -0.45 -7.49
C LEU A 42 -6.44 -1.20 -7.62
N PHE A 43 -5.47 -0.86 -6.80
CA PHE A 43 -4.19 -1.55 -6.82
C PHE A 43 -4.34 -3.01 -6.39
N TYR A 44 -5.15 -3.25 -5.37
CA TYR A 44 -5.45 -4.60 -4.93
C TYR A 44 -6.08 -5.42 -6.05
N ASP A 45 -7.01 -4.84 -6.80
CA ASP A 45 -7.65 -5.51 -7.92
C ASP A 45 -6.64 -5.83 -9.03
N PHE A 46 -5.75 -4.89 -9.35
CA PHE A 46 -4.69 -5.17 -10.34
C PHE A 46 -3.81 -6.33 -9.90
N LEU A 47 -3.44 -6.38 -8.63
CA LEU A 47 -2.59 -7.44 -8.10
C LEU A 47 -3.28 -8.79 -8.12
N THR A 48 -4.53 -8.86 -7.72
CA THR A 48 -5.22 -10.13 -7.51
C THR A 48 -5.98 -10.60 -8.75
N LYS A 49 -6.68 -9.69 -9.43
CA LYS A 49 -7.55 -10.07 -10.56
C LYS A 49 -6.85 -10.05 -11.90
N VAL A 50 -5.89 -9.13 -12.08
CA VAL A 50 -5.17 -9.01 -13.35
C VAL A 50 -3.88 -9.83 -13.32
N GLU A 51 -3.07 -9.68 -12.28
CA GLU A 51 -1.80 -10.38 -12.16
C GLU A 51 -1.90 -11.73 -11.44
N HIS A 52 -3.07 -12.04 -10.90
CA HIS A 52 -3.36 -13.32 -10.23
C HIS A 52 -2.41 -13.65 -9.09
N LEU A 53 -2.02 -12.62 -8.33
CA LEU A 53 -1.13 -12.82 -7.19
C LEU A 53 -1.95 -13.14 -5.94
N GLU A 54 -1.37 -13.96 -5.07
CA GLU A 54 -1.90 -14.15 -3.74
C GLU A 54 -1.31 -13.06 -2.85
N VAL A 55 -2.17 -12.14 -2.41
CA VAL A 55 -1.75 -11.01 -1.60
C VAL A 55 -2.48 -11.07 -0.27
N GLN A 56 -1.70 -11.10 0.80
CA GLN A 56 -2.24 -11.04 2.14
C GLN A 56 -2.22 -9.61 2.65
N ALA A 57 -3.38 -9.11 3.02
CA ALA A 57 -3.53 -7.76 3.53
C ALA A 57 -4.47 -7.79 4.72
N ALA A 58 -4.25 -6.86 5.66
CA ALA A 58 -5.16 -6.69 6.78
C ALA A 58 -6.50 -6.12 6.31
N GLY A 59 -6.47 -5.34 5.21
CA GLY A 59 -7.69 -4.82 4.63
C GLY A 59 -7.44 -4.14 3.30
N VAL A 60 -8.53 -3.76 2.67
CA VAL A 60 -8.54 -3.02 1.40
C VAL A 60 -9.37 -1.76 1.65
N PHE A 61 -8.92 -0.63 1.15
CA PHE A 61 -9.61 0.63 1.38
C PHE A 61 -9.88 1.36 0.08
N GLU A 62 -10.83 2.27 0.13
CA GLU A 62 -11.17 3.15 -0.98
C GLU A 62 -10.94 4.60 -0.56
N ASP A 63 -10.52 5.42 -1.52
CA ASP A 63 -10.34 6.87 -1.34
C ASP A 63 -9.45 7.19 -0.13
N TYR A 64 -10.01 7.86 0.87
CA TYR A 64 -9.27 8.28 2.08
C TYR A 64 -9.70 7.50 3.33
N ASN A 65 -10.36 6.36 3.15
CA ASN A 65 -10.83 5.53 4.26
C ASN A 65 -9.73 4.66 4.83
N PHE A 66 -8.69 5.29 5.36
CA PHE A 66 -7.60 4.59 6.01
C PHE A 66 -7.11 5.39 7.21
N ASP A 67 -6.61 4.67 8.20
CA ASP A 67 -6.01 5.24 9.38
C ASP A 67 -4.74 4.44 9.67
N VAL A 68 -3.61 4.95 9.21
CA VAL A 68 -2.35 4.22 9.22
C VAL A 68 -1.22 5.12 9.68
N ASP A 69 -0.09 4.50 10.02
CA ASP A 69 1.09 5.24 10.47
C ASP A 69 1.90 5.79 9.30
N TYR A 70 1.93 5.07 8.18
CA TYR A 70 2.69 5.46 7.00
C TYR A 70 1.93 5.07 5.74
N VAL A 71 2.16 5.84 4.68
CA VAL A 71 1.67 5.51 3.35
C VAL A 71 2.85 5.17 2.46
N ILE A 72 2.75 4.11 1.69
CA ILE A 72 3.74 3.74 0.68
C ILE A 72 3.12 3.96 -0.69
N SER A 73 3.80 4.79 -1.50
CA SER A 73 3.39 5.04 -2.88
C SER A 73 4.35 4.30 -3.80
N MET A 74 3.84 3.33 -4.54
CA MET A 74 4.63 2.53 -5.48
C MET A 74 4.32 2.95 -6.89
N GLY A 75 5.25 3.66 -7.50
CA GLY A 75 5.08 4.15 -8.87
C GLY A 75 5.73 5.50 -9.03
N GLY A 76 5.32 6.21 -10.08
CA GLY A 76 5.85 7.53 -10.38
C GLY A 76 5.09 8.65 -9.69
N ASP A 77 5.27 9.86 -10.21
CA ASP A 77 4.72 11.08 -9.63
C ASP A 77 3.20 11.05 -9.53
N GLY A 78 2.53 10.47 -10.52
CA GLY A 78 1.06 10.40 -10.51
C GLY A 78 0.52 9.61 -9.34
N THR A 79 1.16 8.48 -9.01
CA THR A 79 0.77 7.68 -7.86
C THR A 79 1.05 8.41 -6.56
N PHE A 80 2.20 9.08 -6.48
CA PHE A 80 2.54 9.87 -5.30
C PHE A 80 1.54 11.00 -5.08
N LEU A 81 1.17 11.71 -6.14
CA LEU A 81 0.18 12.79 -6.05
C LEU A 81 -1.18 12.27 -5.63
N LYS A 82 -1.58 11.10 -6.12
CA LYS A 82 -2.82 10.45 -5.68
C LYS A 82 -2.76 10.14 -4.19
N ALA A 83 -1.68 9.55 -3.73
CA ALA A 83 -1.50 9.24 -2.32
C ALA A 83 -1.56 10.51 -1.46
N ALA A 84 -0.86 11.55 -1.88
CA ALA A 84 -0.87 12.83 -1.16
C ALA A 84 -2.29 13.42 -1.08
N SER A 85 -3.05 13.34 -2.18
CA SER A 85 -4.44 13.80 -2.20
C SER A 85 -5.30 13.03 -1.18
N ARG A 86 -5.09 11.72 -1.09
CA ARG A 86 -5.87 10.88 -0.17
C ARG A 86 -5.48 11.08 1.28
N VAL A 87 -4.20 11.37 1.55
CA VAL A 87 -3.74 11.72 2.89
C VAL A 87 -4.37 13.04 3.34
N GLY A 88 -4.34 14.05 2.47
CA GLY A 88 -4.97 15.35 2.75
C GLY A 88 -4.50 15.91 4.10
N ALA A 89 -5.44 16.26 4.95
CA ALA A 89 -5.16 16.88 6.25
C ALA A 89 -4.73 15.89 7.33
N LYS A 90 -4.67 14.59 7.03
CA LYS A 90 -4.27 13.58 8.03
C LYS A 90 -2.83 13.73 8.48
N GLY A 91 -1.97 14.30 7.62
CA GLY A 91 -0.56 14.47 7.95
C GLY A 91 0.26 13.18 7.95
N THR A 92 -0.28 12.10 7.41
CA THR A 92 0.41 10.81 7.37
C THR A 92 1.64 10.88 6.45
N PRO A 93 2.84 10.48 6.91
CA PRO A 93 4.02 10.48 6.06
C PRO A 93 3.87 9.54 4.87
N ILE A 94 4.39 9.95 3.71
CA ILE A 94 4.33 9.16 2.49
C ILE A 94 5.74 8.80 2.06
N LEU A 95 5.97 7.50 1.85
CA LEU A 95 7.23 6.96 1.35
C LEU A 95 7.06 6.63 -0.12
N GLY A 96 7.82 7.28 -0.98
CA GLY A 96 7.78 6.99 -2.41
C GLY A 96 8.75 5.88 -2.78
N VAL A 97 8.29 4.92 -3.57
CA VAL A 97 9.10 3.81 -4.07
C VAL A 97 8.94 3.78 -5.59
N ASN A 98 10.06 3.79 -6.27
CA ASN A 98 10.11 3.72 -7.73
C ASN A 98 10.62 2.37 -8.20
#